data_7bc5bdcb41cde7cf78f315d5e779ec21
#
_entry.id   7bc5bdcb41cde7cf78f315d5e779ec21
#
_cell.length_a   1.000
_cell.length_b   1.000
_cell.length_c   1.000
_cell.angle_alpha   90.00
_cell.angle_beta   90.00
_cell.angle_gamma   90.00
#
_symmetry.space_group_name_H-M   'P 1'
#
loop_
_entity.id
_entity.type
_entity.pdbx_description
1 polymer ?
#
loop_
_entity_poly.entity_id
_entity_poly.type
_entity_poly.pdbx_seq_one_letter_code
_entity_poly.pdbx_strand_id
1 'polypeptide(L)'
;MFNLKKLFSRETYNPLTPELIREYNHHRPLGPQPYLCYAPFKSIYFGHGGKAVACCYNRNHVLGTYPQQSIKQIWFGDEANKLREYIKHNDLSLGCLGCKQHITSGNFDAVKTLQYDERTLNKNKYPSVMEFELSNVCNLECAMCNGNFSSLIRAKRENLP
;
A
#
# COMPACT_ATOMS: atom_id res chain seq x y z
N MET A 1 30.11 10.39 -13.35
CA MET A 1 30.49 10.34 -11.92
C MET A 1 29.51 9.42 -11.21
N PHE A 2 29.88 8.16 -10.99
CA PHE A 2 29.04 7.19 -10.28
C PHE A 2 28.99 7.58 -8.80
N ASN A 3 27.78 7.74 -8.26
CA ASN A 3 27.57 8.18 -6.88
C ASN A 3 27.76 6.98 -5.93
N LEU A 4 28.98 6.77 -5.46
CA LEU A 4 29.39 5.70 -4.54
C LEU A 4 28.70 5.71 -3.17
N LYS A 5 27.96 6.78 -2.84
CA LYS A 5 27.22 6.87 -1.55
C LYS A 5 25.97 5.97 -1.46
N LYS A 6 25.45 5.44 -2.59
CA LYS A 6 24.30 4.52 -2.62
C LYS A 6 24.66 3.06 -2.26
N LEU A 7 25.94 2.72 -2.14
CA LEU A 7 26.45 1.35 -1.98
C LEU A 7 26.54 0.86 -0.53
N PHE A 8 26.34 1.70 0.49
CA PHE A 8 26.64 1.32 1.88
C PHE A 8 25.59 1.67 2.95
N SER A 9 24.39 2.13 2.60
CA SER A 9 23.31 2.14 3.60
C SER A 9 22.65 0.75 3.61
N ARG A 10 23.09 -0.15 4.50
CA ARG A 10 22.30 -1.34 4.85
C ARG A 10 20.95 -0.84 5.37
N GLU A 11 19.91 -1.04 4.58
CA GLU A 11 18.55 -0.82 5.09
C GLU A 11 18.34 -1.78 6.24
N THR A 12 18.04 -1.24 7.43
CA THR A 12 17.68 -2.04 8.60
C THR A 12 16.19 -2.28 8.56
N TYR A 13 15.78 -3.53 8.37
CA TYR A 13 14.39 -3.95 8.42
C TYR A 13 13.92 -4.15 9.87
N ASN A 14 12.64 -3.88 10.11
CA ASN A 14 11.95 -4.12 11.39
C ASN A 14 10.81 -5.13 11.18
N PRO A 15 11.14 -6.42 11.00
CA PRO A 15 10.14 -7.46 10.70
C PRO A 15 9.19 -7.70 11.88
N LEU A 16 8.01 -8.22 11.55
CA LEU A 16 7.15 -8.84 12.55
C LEU A 16 7.83 -10.09 13.14
N THR A 17 7.46 -10.45 14.36
CA THR A 17 8.01 -11.67 14.98
C THR A 17 7.52 -12.93 14.25
N PRO A 18 8.30 -14.02 14.25
CA PRO A 18 7.88 -15.28 13.65
C PRO A 18 6.55 -15.82 14.20
N GLU A 19 6.26 -15.56 15.47
CA GLU A 19 5.01 -15.94 16.14
C GLU A 19 3.82 -15.23 15.51
N LEU A 20 3.87 -13.89 15.41
CA LEU A 20 2.81 -13.08 14.79
C LEU A 20 2.60 -13.44 13.32
N ILE A 21 3.68 -13.74 12.58
CA ILE A 21 3.59 -14.19 11.19
C ILE A 21 2.86 -15.53 11.10
N ARG A 22 3.15 -16.49 11.99
CA ARG A 22 2.46 -17.79 12.04
C ARG A 22 0.99 -17.63 12.38
N GLU A 23 0.66 -16.85 13.42
CA GLU A 23 -0.72 -16.59 13.83
C GLU A 23 -1.51 -15.93 12.69
N TYR A 24 -0.98 -14.87 12.09
CA TYR A 24 -1.62 -14.22 10.96
C TYR A 24 -1.84 -15.17 9.78
N ASN A 25 -0.82 -15.96 9.42
CA ASN A 25 -0.93 -16.94 8.34
C ASN A 25 -1.96 -18.04 8.63
N HIS A 26 -2.15 -18.43 9.89
CA HIS A 26 -3.17 -19.40 10.30
C HIS A 26 -4.61 -18.87 10.06
N HIS A 27 -4.80 -17.55 10.21
CA HIS A 27 -6.10 -16.89 10.01
C HIS A 27 -6.38 -16.50 8.56
N ARG A 28 -5.43 -16.70 7.65
CA ARG A 28 -5.66 -16.37 6.22
C ARG A 28 -6.59 -17.39 5.56
N PRO A 29 -7.66 -16.95 4.88
CA PRO A 29 -8.65 -17.86 4.26
C PRO A 29 -8.04 -18.85 3.25
N LEU A 30 -7.00 -18.46 2.55
CA LEU A 30 -6.28 -19.29 1.57
C LEU A 30 -5.06 -20.02 2.16
N GLY A 31 -4.96 -20.05 3.49
CA GLY A 31 -3.83 -20.63 4.20
C GLY A 31 -2.55 -19.79 4.16
N PRO A 32 -1.43 -20.32 4.71
CA PRO A 32 -0.17 -19.62 4.79
C PRO A 32 0.36 -19.17 3.45
N GLN A 33 0.85 -17.94 3.40
CA GLN A 33 1.38 -17.32 2.20
C GLN A 33 2.85 -16.90 2.41
N PRO A 34 3.70 -16.93 1.36
CA PRO A 34 5.10 -16.54 1.46
C PRO A 34 5.32 -15.06 1.79
N TYR A 35 4.36 -14.18 1.49
CA TYR A 35 4.45 -12.75 1.82
C TYR A 35 3.29 -12.31 2.69
N LEU A 36 3.53 -11.35 3.59
CA LEU A 36 2.48 -10.76 4.42
C LEU A 36 1.43 -10.02 3.58
N CYS A 37 1.80 -9.51 2.42
CA CYS A 37 0.92 -8.77 1.54
C CYS A 37 1.35 -8.92 0.08
N TYR A 38 0.38 -9.11 -0.81
CA TYR A 38 0.63 -9.16 -2.24
C TYR A 38 0.35 -7.84 -2.98
N ALA A 39 -0.21 -6.82 -2.34
CA ALA A 39 -0.51 -5.55 -3.00
C ALA A 39 0.66 -4.96 -3.80
N PRO A 40 1.91 -4.86 -3.27
CA PRO A 40 3.03 -4.30 -4.02
C PRO A 40 3.45 -5.12 -5.24
N PHE A 41 3.01 -6.37 -5.34
CA PHE A 41 3.32 -7.29 -6.44
C PHE A 41 2.18 -7.44 -7.45
N LYS A 42 0.98 -6.96 -7.12
CA LYS A 42 -0.23 -7.19 -7.90
C LYS A 42 -1.04 -5.94 -8.21
N SER A 43 -0.90 -4.90 -7.39
CA SER A 43 -1.78 -3.74 -7.41
C SER A 43 -1.02 -2.43 -7.52
N ILE A 44 -1.66 -1.46 -8.18
CA ILE A 44 -1.31 -0.05 -8.14
C ILE A 44 -2.60 0.76 -7.99
N TYR A 45 -2.60 1.67 -7.03
CA TYR A 45 -3.72 2.56 -6.75
C TYR A 45 -3.33 3.99 -7.07
N PHE A 46 -4.12 4.66 -7.90
CA PHE A 46 -3.96 6.05 -8.27
C PHE A 46 -4.91 6.90 -7.44
N GLY A 47 -4.37 7.60 -6.47
CA GLY A 47 -5.12 8.54 -5.65
C GLY A 47 -5.40 9.85 -6.36
N HIS A 48 -6.32 10.62 -5.81
CA HIS A 48 -6.62 11.98 -6.27
C HIS A 48 -5.33 12.83 -6.34
N GLY A 49 -5.13 13.54 -7.45
CA GLY A 49 -3.89 14.28 -7.72
C GLY A 49 -2.76 13.43 -8.33
N GLY A 50 -3.05 12.21 -8.77
CA GLY A 50 -2.14 11.37 -9.55
C GLY A 50 -1.06 10.65 -8.74
N LYS A 51 -1.08 10.71 -7.40
CA LYS A 51 -0.16 9.94 -6.54
C LYS A 51 -0.47 8.45 -6.68
N ALA A 52 0.53 7.67 -7.07
CA ALA A 52 0.42 6.22 -7.18
C ALA A 52 0.99 5.57 -5.92
N VAL A 53 0.24 4.64 -5.35
CA VAL A 53 0.61 3.84 -4.16
C VAL A 53 0.29 2.37 -4.40
N ALA A 54 0.76 1.46 -3.55
CA ALA A 54 0.53 0.03 -3.75
C ALA A 54 -0.93 -0.40 -3.49
N CYS A 55 -1.62 0.26 -2.56
CA CYS A 55 -3.04 0.03 -2.25
C CYS A 55 -3.63 1.29 -1.58
N CYS A 56 -4.95 1.36 -1.49
CA CYS A 56 -5.65 2.50 -0.87
C CYS A 56 -5.33 2.72 0.62
N TYR A 57 -4.75 1.75 1.30
CA TYR A 57 -4.35 1.85 2.71
C TYR A 57 -2.90 2.30 2.92
N ASN A 58 -2.01 2.07 1.96
CA ASN A 58 -0.63 2.54 2.01
C ASN A 58 -0.48 3.90 1.34
N ARG A 59 -1.13 4.94 1.87
CA ARG A 59 -1.09 6.30 1.31
C ARG A 59 0.17 7.09 1.69
N ASN A 60 0.93 6.60 2.66
CA ASN A 60 2.11 7.28 3.18
C ASN A 60 3.40 6.95 2.42
N HIS A 61 3.39 5.89 1.59
CA HIS A 61 4.52 5.53 0.75
C HIS A 61 4.14 5.65 -0.73
N VAL A 62 4.47 6.79 -1.32
CA VAL A 62 4.17 7.11 -2.71
C VAL A 62 5.18 6.45 -3.63
N LEU A 63 4.72 5.63 -4.57
CA LEU A 63 5.56 4.96 -5.57
C LEU A 63 5.99 5.89 -6.70
N GLY A 64 5.20 6.92 -6.95
CA GLY A 64 5.43 7.93 -7.99
C GLY A 64 4.19 8.76 -8.27
N THR A 65 4.25 9.62 -9.27
CA THR A 65 3.15 10.53 -9.62
C THR A 65 2.87 10.48 -11.12
N TYR A 66 1.64 10.17 -11.48
CA TYR A 66 1.14 10.19 -12.86
C TYR A 66 0.43 11.54 -13.13
N PRO A 67 0.58 12.18 -14.30
CA PRO A 67 1.27 11.72 -15.51
C PRO A 67 2.77 12.06 -15.59
N GLN A 68 3.38 12.66 -14.55
CA GLN A 68 4.81 13.05 -14.56
C GLN A 68 5.74 11.86 -14.79
N GLN A 69 5.34 10.69 -14.29
CA GLN A 69 5.99 9.42 -14.56
C GLN A 69 5.02 8.48 -15.26
N SER A 70 5.51 7.70 -16.21
CA SER A 70 4.73 6.63 -16.82
C SER A 70 4.43 5.52 -15.80
N ILE A 71 3.36 4.77 -16.01
CA ILE A 71 3.00 3.59 -15.18
C ILE A 71 4.17 2.62 -15.08
N LYS A 72 4.92 2.41 -16.18
CA LYS A 72 6.10 1.57 -16.20
C LYS A 72 7.20 2.09 -15.26
N GLN A 73 7.48 3.40 -15.28
CA GLN A 73 8.48 4.01 -14.39
C GLN A 73 8.07 3.90 -12.93
N ILE A 74 6.78 4.10 -12.61
CA ILE A 74 6.24 3.98 -11.26
C ILE A 74 6.34 2.52 -10.79
N TRP A 75 5.85 1.58 -11.60
CA TRP A 75 5.76 0.16 -11.24
C TRP A 75 7.12 -0.52 -11.05
N PHE A 76 8.10 -0.18 -11.89
CA PHE A 76 9.45 -0.73 -11.83
C PHE A 76 10.45 0.21 -11.15
N GLY A 77 9.99 1.33 -10.60
CA GLY A 77 10.82 2.34 -9.94
C GLY A 77 11.36 1.89 -8.58
N ASP A 78 12.31 2.68 -8.07
CA ASP A 78 13.01 2.38 -6.82
C ASP A 78 12.07 2.28 -5.62
N GLU A 79 11.06 3.18 -5.53
CA GLU A 79 10.12 3.19 -4.39
C GLU A 79 9.22 1.96 -4.38
N ALA A 80 8.78 1.49 -5.56
CA ALA A 80 8.01 0.25 -5.67
C ALA A 80 8.86 -0.97 -5.31
N ASN A 81 10.10 -1.00 -5.77
CA ASN A 81 11.04 -2.09 -5.45
C ASN A 81 11.42 -2.07 -3.98
N LYS A 82 11.64 -0.90 -3.40
CA LYS A 82 11.89 -0.74 -1.97
C LYS A 82 10.75 -1.32 -1.12
N LEU A 83 9.50 -0.96 -1.42
CA LEU A 83 8.35 -1.52 -0.71
C LEU A 83 8.27 -3.05 -0.85
N ARG A 84 8.54 -3.60 -2.03
CA ARG A 84 8.59 -5.06 -2.24
C ARG A 84 9.65 -5.74 -1.37
N GLU A 85 10.83 -5.14 -1.25
CA GLU A 85 11.89 -5.67 -0.37
C GLU A 85 11.47 -5.64 1.10
N TYR A 86 10.83 -4.55 1.59
CA TYR A 86 10.29 -4.51 2.94
C TYR A 86 9.29 -5.63 3.20
N ILE A 87 8.36 -5.85 2.27
CA ILE A 87 7.38 -6.95 2.39
C ILE A 87 8.05 -8.34 2.38
N LYS A 88 9.07 -8.55 1.54
CA LYS A 88 9.84 -9.81 1.52
C LYS A 88 10.56 -10.08 2.85
N HIS A 89 10.95 -9.03 3.56
CA HIS A 89 11.56 -9.12 4.89
C HIS A 89 10.53 -9.09 6.03
N ASN A 90 9.24 -9.27 5.75
CA ASN A 90 8.14 -9.22 6.71
C ASN A 90 8.08 -7.90 7.49
N ASP A 91 8.52 -6.82 6.89
CA ASP A 91 8.51 -5.49 7.46
C ASP A 91 7.38 -4.65 6.85
N LEU A 92 6.45 -4.21 7.69
CA LEU A 92 5.30 -3.38 7.33
C LEU A 92 5.51 -1.90 7.72
N SER A 93 6.71 -1.50 8.12
CA SER A 93 6.97 -0.13 8.57
C SER A 93 6.90 0.90 7.42
N LEU A 94 7.12 0.48 6.18
CA LEU A 94 7.11 1.36 5.03
C LEU A 94 5.67 1.63 4.54
N GLY A 95 4.97 2.50 5.26
CA GLY A 95 3.61 2.97 4.93
C GLY A 95 2.48 1.99 5.23
N CYS A 96 2.76 0.76 5.68
CA CYS A 96 1.76 -0.27 5.97
C CYS A 96 1.35 -0.34 7.46
N LEU A 97 1.42 0.80 8.16
CA LEU A 97 1.26 0.87 9.62
C LEU A 97 -0.12 0.38 10.10
N GLY A 98 -1.19 0.64 9.37
CA GLY A 98 -2.53 0.16 9.73
C GLY A 98 -2.62 -1.37 9.71
N CYS A 99 -2.10 -2.02 8.68
CA CYS A 99 -2.04 -3.48 8.62
C CYS A 99 -1.11 -4.04 9.70
N LYS A 100 0.04 -3.38 9.96
CA LYS A 100 0.94 -3.75 11.05
C LYS A 100 0.22 -3.73 12.39
N GLN A 101 -0.52 -2.66 12.67
CA GLN A 101 -1.29 -2.50 13.92
C GLN A 101 -2.34 -3.61 14.07
N HIS A 102 -3.11 -3.92 13.02
CA HIS A 102 -4.10 -4.98 13.08
C HIS A 102 -3.47 -6.35 13.35
N ILE A 103 -2.36 -6.68 12.68
CA ILE A 103 -1.65 -7.94 12.93
C ILE A 103 -1.11 -7.99 14.36
N THR A 104 -0.48 -6.93 14.86
CA THR A 104 0.10 -6.90 16.22
C THR A 104 -0.95 -6.92 17.32
N SER A 105 -2.18 -6.47 17.05
CA SER A 105 -3.30 -6.54 18.00
C SER A 105 -4.15 -7.80 17.87
N GLY A 106 -3.80 -8.74 16.98
CA GLY A 106 -4.58 -9.95 16.75
C GLY A 106 -5.92 -9.72 16.02
N ASN A 107 -6.14 -8.52 15.47
CA ASN A 107 -7.36 -8.19 14.73
C ASN A 107 -7.18 -8.54 13.24
N PHE A 108 -7.04 -9.83 12.95
CA PHE A 108 -6.68 -10.33 11.62
C PHE A 108 -7.77 -10.07 10.56
N ASP A 109 -9.03 -10.08 10.92
CA ASP A 109 -10.15 -9.82 10.02
C ASP A 109 -10.14 -8.38 9.45
N ALA A 110 -9.55 -7.44 10.19
CA ALA A 110 -9.39 -6.06 9.74
C ALA A 110 -8.20 -5.85 8.80
N VAL A 111 -7.37 -6.87 8.59
CA VAL A 111 -6.16 -6.76 7.75
C VAL A 111 -6.54 -6.73 6.27
N LYS A 112 -6.36 -5.59 5.64
CA LYS A 112 -6.80 -5.35 4.25
C LYS A 112 -5.97 -6.08 3.19
N THR A 113 -4.86 -6.68 3.57
CA THR A 113 -4.02 -7.45 2.63
C THR A 113 -4.71 -8.71 2.11
N LEU A 114 -5.67 -9.27 2.87
CA LEU A 114 -6.38 -10.50 2.53
C LEU A 114 -7.05 -10.43 1.14
N GLN A 115 -7.56 -9.27 0.75
CA GLN A 115 -8.16 -9.06 -0.57
C GLN A 115 -7.20 -9.29 -1.76
N TYR A 116 -5.89 -9.28 -1.50
CA TYR A 116 -4.88 -9.51 -2.54
C TYR A 116 -4.39 -10.95 -2.60
N ASP A 117 -4.73 -11.79 -1.63
CA ASP A 117 -4.30 -13.18 -1.59
C ASP A 117 -4.90 -14.01 -2.73
N GLU A 118 -6.16 -13.74 -3.08
CA GLU A 118 -6.89 -14.39 -4.17
C GLU A 118 -6.33 -14.08 -5.56
N ARG A 119 -5.49 -13.04 -5.67
CA ARG A 119 -4.94 -12.62 -6.95
C ARG A 119 -3.70 -13.43 -7.30
N THR A 120 -3.71 -14.09 -8.45
CA THR A 120 -2.52 -14.78 -8.96
C THR A 120 -1.41 -13.79 -9.28
N LEU A 121 -0.15 -14.16 -9.04
CA LEU A 121 0.98 -13.39 -9.54
C LEU A 121 1.01 -13.44 -11.05
N ASN A 122 0.97 -12.27 -11.69
CA ASN A 122 0.98 -12.19 -13.14
C ASN A 122 2.33 -12.64 -13.70
N LYS A 123 2.32 -13.56 -14.66
CA LYS A 123 3.53 -13.95 -15.40
C LYS A 123 4.19 -12.76 -16.12
N ASN A 124 3.40 -11.77 -16.47
CA ASN A 124 3.83 -10.60 -17.24
C ASN A 124 4.51 -9.50 -16.42
N LYS A 125 4.76 -9.69 -15.14
CA LYS A 125 5.43 -8.72 -14.24
C LYS A 125 4.71 -7.35 -14.05
N TYR A 126 3.58 -7.11 -14.70
CA TYR A 126 2.77 -5.89 -14.54
C TYR A 126 1.68 -6.08 -13.48
N PRO A 127 1.10 -4.98 -12.94
CA PRO A 127 0.01 -5.10 -11.98
C PRO A 127 -1.20 -5.80 -12.63
N SER A 128 -1.84 -6.68 -11.86
CA SER A 128 -3.10 -7.33 -12.25
C SER A 128 -4.33 -6.54 -11.82
N VAL A 129 -4.14 -5.58 -10.92
CA VAL A 129 -5.17 -4.69 -10.40
C VAL A 129 -4.71 -3.25 -10.54
N MET A 130 -5.58 -2.41 -11.11
CA MET A 130 -5.38 -0.96 -11.15
C MET A 130 -6.63 -0.30 -10.61
N GLU A 131 -6.49 0.49 -9.58
CA GLU A 131 -7.57 1.22 -8.92
C GLU A 131 -7.39 2.70 -9.14
N PHE A 132 -8.47 3.43 -9.39
CA PHE A 132 -8.42 4.86 -9.70
C PHE A 132 -9.40 5.62 -8.82
N GLU A 133 -8.90 6.58 -8.06
CA GLU A 133 -9.68 7.60 -7.38
C GLU A 133 -9.79 8.81 -8.32
N LEU A 134 -10.86 8.85 -9.12
CA LEU A 134 -11.01 9.81 -10.21
C LEU A 134 -11.27 11.23 -9.71
N SER A 135 -11.99 11.38 -8.61
CA SER A 135 -12.27 12.66 -7.98
C SER A 135 -12.70 12.50 -6.52
N ASN A 136 -12.70 13.60 -5.78
CA ASN A 136 -13.30 13.67 -4.45
C ASN A 136 -14.71 14.28 -4.46
N VAL A 137 -15.36 14.38 -5.63
CA VAL A 137 -16.74 14.85 -5.75
C VAL A 137 -17.67 13.84 -5.09
N CYS A 138 -18.09 14.13 -3.87
CA CYS A 138 -18.94 13.27 -3.06
C CYS A 138 -20.01 14.13 -2.38
N ASN A 139 -21.26 13.69 -2.48
CA ASN A 139 -22.42 14.35 -1.86
C ASN A 139 -22.81 13.75 -0.51
N LEU A 140 -21.95 12.89 0.09
CA LEU A 140 -22.16 12.29 1.38
C LEU A 140 -21.34 13.00 2.47
N GLU A 141 -21.89 13.06 3.68
CA GLU A 141 -21.26 13.63 4.87
C GLU A 141 -20.99 12.55 5.92
N CYS A 142 -20.37 11.43 5.53
CA CYS A 142 -20.06 10.32 6.43
C CYS A 142 -19.24 10.80 7.64
N ALA A 143 -19.60 10.33 8.85
CA ALA A 143 -18.96 10.76 10.10
C ALA A 143 -17.45 10.51 10.13
N MET A 144 -17.00 9.42 9.49
CA MET A 144 -15.58 9.01 9.41
C MET A 144 -14.80 9.70 8.28
N CYS A 145 -15.45 10.49 7.43
CA CYS A 145 -14.83 11.09 6.25
C CYS A 145 -14.34 12.53 6.53
N ASN A 146 -13.44 13.00 5.70
CA ASN A 146 -12.89 14.35 5.74
C ASN A 146 -12.88 14.99 4.34
N GLY A 147 -12.56 16.27 4.27
CA GLY A 147 -12.60 17.07 3.04
C GLY A 147 -11.60 16.65 1.95
N ASN A 148 -10.61 15.85 2.27
CA ASN A 148 -9.73 15.29 1.24
C ASN A 148 -10.46 14.27 0.35
N PHE A 149 -11.49 13.60 0.92
CA PHE A 149 -12.24 12.52 0.25
C PHE A 149 -13.69 12.90 -0.05
N SER A 150 -14.16 14.06 0.41
CA SER A 150 -15.50 14.56 0.15
C SER A 150 -15.50 16.07 -0.04
N SER A 151 -15.86 16.51 -1.24
CA SER A 151 -15.98 17.92 -1.56
C SER A 151 -17.10 18.59 -0.74
N LEU A 152 -18.17 17.85 -0.41
CA LEU A 152 -19.25 18.38 0.43
C LEU A 152 -18.80 18.64 1.87
N ILE A 153 -18.06 17.70 2.47
CA ILE A 153 -17.48 17.85 3.81
C ILE A 153 -16.49 19.01 3.82
N ARG A 154 -15.63 19.11 2.79
CA ARG A 154 -14.69 20.22 2.64
C ARG A 154 -15.42 21.57 2.69
N ALA A 155 -16.47 21.72 1.90
CA ALA A 155 -17.21 22.97 1.81
C ALA A 155 -18.04 23.28 3.05
N LYS A 156 -18.76 22.28 3.62
CA LYS A 156 -19.75 22.51 4.68
C LYS A 156 -19.20 22.34 6.09
N ARG A 157 -18.36 21.33 6.34
CA ARG A 157 -17.88 21.00 7.69
C ARG A 157 -16.53 21.63 8.00
N GLU A 158 -15.64 21.70 7.00
CA GLU A 158 -14.29 22.20 7.18
C GLU A 158 -14.13 23.64 6.69
N ASN A 159 -15.13 24.18 5.96
CA ASN A 159 -15.09 25.53 5.38
C ASN A 159 -13.83 25.80 4.55
N LEU A 160 -13.35 24.80 3.83
CA LEU A 160 -12.18 24.88 2.95
C LEU A 160 -12.61 24.97 1.48
N PRO A 161 -11.88 25.73 0.65
CA PRO A 161 -12.14 25.85 -0.78
C PRO A 161 -11.92 24.55 -1.56
#